data_8cfabcaff3b6d88a6bf4044089e93146
#
_entry.id   8cfabcaff3b6d88a6bf4044089e93146
#
_cell.length_a   1.000
_cell.length_b   1.000
_cell.length_c   1.000
_cell.angle_alpha   90.00
_cell.angle_beta   90.00
_cell.angle_gamma   90.00
#
_symmetry.space_group_name_H-M   'P 1'
#
loop_
_entity.id
_entity.type
_entity.pdbx_description
1 polymer ?
#
loop_
_entity_poly.entity_id
_entity_poly.type
_entity_poly.pdbx_seq_one_letter_code
_entity_poly.pdbx_strand_id
1 'polypeptide(L)'
;LEGSVFTGGAVIQWLRDEMRMIKSSSQSEDYARMVEDTNGVYIVPAFSGLGAPYWNPYARGTVVGLTRGASKEHFIRASLESVAYQTYDVLKAMESDTGHTVSELKVDGGASANDFLMQFQADIVNTQVRRPACIETTALGAAYLAGLAVGYWKNRDEIRENWQIGAAFA
;
A
#
# COMPACT_ATOMS: atom_id res chain seq x y z
N LEU A 1 -11.49 12.04 -8.77
CA LEU A 1 -11.93 11.32 -7.59
C LEU A 1 -10.72 10.89 -6.78
N GLU A 2 -10.79 10.98 -5.46
CA GLU A 2 -9.74 10.59 -4.53
C GLU A 2 -10.36 9.74 -3.42
N GLY A 3 -9.71 8.63 -3.06
CA GLY A 3 -10.06 7.77 -1.93
C GLY A 3 -8.95 7.81 -0.88
N SER A 4 -9.31 7.80 0.41
CA SER A 4 -8.34 7.91 1.50
C SER A 4 -8.34 6.66 2.37
N VAL A 5 -7.17 6.02 2.46
CA VAL A 5 -6.86 4.99 3.46
C VAL A 5 -6.10 5.66 4.60
N PHE A 6 -6.69 5.70 5.81
CA PHE A 6 -6.09 6.43 6.95
C PHE A 6 -4.83 5.76 7.49
N THR A 7 -4.75 4.44 7.40
CA THR A 7 -3.60 3.68 7.89
C THR A 7 -3.10 2.72 6.81
N GLY A 8 -2.19 3.20 5.97
CA GLY A 8 -1.45 2.38 4.99
C GLY A 8 -0.14 1.87 5.59
N GLY A 9 1.01 2.27 5.05
CA GLY A 9 2.33 1.89 5.55
C GLY A 9 2.59 2.19 7.03
N ALA A 10 1.79 3.05 7.65
CA ALA A 10 1.86 3.37 9.08
C ALA A 10 1.65 2.13 9.98
N VAL A 11 0.91 1.11 9.54
CA VAL A 11 0.77 -0.14 10.30
C VAL A 11 2.12 -0.85 10.45
N ILE A 12 2.97 -0.81 9.42
CA ILE A 12 4.31 -1.41 9.46
C ILE A 12 5.27 -0.59 10.33
N GLN A 13 5.14 0.74 10.30
CA GLN A 13 5.88 1.60 11.23
C GLN A 13 5.50 1.30 12.68
N TRP A 14 4.21 1.12 12.97
CA TRP A 14 3.71 0.73 14.28
C TRP A 14 4.28 -0.63 14.75
N LEU A 15 4.36 -1.63 13.87
CA LEU A 15 5.00 -2.91 14.18
C LEU A 15 6.48 -2.75 14.53
N ARG A 16 7.18 -1.80 13.93
CA ARG A 16 8.58 -1.52 14.17
C ARG A 16 8.78 -0.72 15.46
N ASP A 17 8.08 0.40 15.60
CA ASP A 17 8.40 1.42 16.59
C ASP A 17 7.75 1.15 17.94
N GLU A 18 6.48 0.74 17.95
CA GLU A 18 5.71 0.52 19.16
C GLU A 18 5.70 -0.96 19.56
N MET A 19 5.36 -1.86 18.65
CA MET A 19 5.28 -3.29 18.93
C MET A 19 6.66 -3.97 18.96
N ARG A 20 7.67 -3.36 18.36
CA ARG A 20 9.05 -3.88 18.28
C ARG A 20 9.15 -5.31 17.73
N MET A 21 8.22 -5.66 16.85
CA MET A 21 8.19 -6.97 16.20
C MET A 21 9.21 -7.10 15.07
N ILE A 22 9.59 -5.98 14.45
CA ILE A 22 10.57 -5.88 13.38
C ILE A 22 11.57 -4.75 13.70
N LYS A 23 12.76 -4.82 13.12
CA LYS A 23 13.82 -3.80 13.29
C LYS A 23 13.81 -2.77 12.15
N SER A 24 13.35 -3.17 10.97
CA SER A 24 13.19 -2.32 9.79
C SER A 24 11.91 -2.68 9.07
N SER A 25 11.33 -1.75 8.32
CA SER A 25 10.11 -2.00 7.54
C SER A 25 10.31 -3.07 6.47
N SER A 26 11.51 -3.22 5.91
CA SER A 26 11.85 -4.26 4.93
C SER A 26 11.72 -5.67 5.50
N GLN A 27 12.02 -5.88 6.80
CA GLN A 27 11.86 -7.20 7.42
C GLN A 27 10.41 -7.71 7.42
N SER A 28 9.42 -6.84 7.23
CA SER A 28 8.03 -7.28 7.16
C SER A 28 7.77 -8.23 5.99
N GLU A 29 8.46 -8.02 4.87
CA GLU A 29 8.40 -8.93 3.73
C GLU A 29 8.99 -10.30 4.04
N ASP A 30 10.19 -10.32 4.64
CA ASP A 30 10.87 -11.56 5.01
C ASP A 30 9.97 -12.41 5.92
N TYR A 31 9.40 -11.79 6.97
CA TYR A 31 8.51 -12.49 7.90
C TYR A 31 7.21 -12.95 7.23
N ALA A 32 6.61 -12.15 6.37
CA ALA A 32 5.38 -12.54 5.66
C ALA A 32 5.59 -13.76 4.76
N ARG A 33 6.78 -13.90 4.17
CA ARG A 33 7.16 -15.04 3.32
C ARG A 33 7.52 -16.31 4.10
N MET A 34 7.71 -16.24 5.42
CA MET A 34 8.00 -17.41 6.26
C MET A 34 6.78 -18.29 6.55
N VAL A 35 5.58 -17.79 6.25
CA VAL A 35 4.31 -18.50 6.49
C VAL A 35 3.48 -18.53 5.22
N GLU A 36 2.69 -19.58 5.04
CA GLU A 36 1.88 -19.78 3.84
C GLU A 36 0.67 -18.86 3.79
N ASP A 37 0.09 -18.56 4.95
CA ASP A 37 -1.08 -17.68 5.11
C ASP A 37 -1.03 -16.93 6.45
N THR A 38 -2.12 -16.29 6.85
CA THR A 38 -2.23 -15.57 8.13
C THR A 38 -2.68 -16.46 9.29
N ASN A 39 -2.89 -17.77 9.06
CA ASN A 39 -3.49 -18.70 10.01
C ASN A 39 -4.80 -18.17 10.62
N GLY A 40 -5.62 -17.51 9.78
CA GLY A 40 -6.90 -16.93 10.17
C GLY A 40 -6.81 -15.62 10.95
N VAL A 41 -5.62 -15.04 11.12
CA VAL A 41 -5.44 -13.72 11.76
C VAL A 41 -5.76 -12.63 10.75
N TYR A 42 -6.62 -11.69 11.13
CA TYR A 42 -6.92 -10.48 10.37
C TYR A 42 -6.73 -9.25 11.24
N ILE A 43 -6.24 -8.17 10.63
CA ILE A 43 -6.00 -6.89 11.30
C ILE A 43 -6.79 -5.79 10.58
N VAL A 44 -7.53 -5.03 11.36
CA VAL A 44 -8.16 -3.78 10.93
C VAL A 44 -7.37 -2.63 11.56
N PRO A 45 -6.50 -1.93 10.83
CA PRO A 45 -5.59 -0.95 11.42
C PRO A 45 -6.25 0.43 11.54
N ALA A 46 -7.43 0.48 12.15
CA ALA A 46 -8.22 1.71 12.35
C ALA A 46 -7.67 2.58 13.50
N PHE A 47 -6.36 2.90 13.51
CA PHE A 47 -5.73 3.63 14.60
C PHE A 47 -6.31 5.04 14.80
N SER A 48 -6.72 5.68 13.71
CA SER A 48 -7.36 7.01 13.69
C SER A 48 -8.79 6.96 13.14
N GLY A 49 -9.45 5.80 13.23
CA GLY A 49 -10.72 5.54 12.58
C GLY A 49 -10.56 4.91 11.19
N LEU A 50 -11.67 4.73 10.49
CA LEU A 50 -11.73 4.25 9.13
C LEU A 50 -12.15 5.39 8.19
N GLY A 51 -11.40 5.53 7.09
CA GLY A 51 -11.71 6.45 5.99
C GLY A 51 -12.74 5.87 5.01
N ALA A 52 -12.59 6.19 3.75
CA ALA A 52 -13.45 5.65 2.70
C ALA A 52 -13.35 4.11 2.63
N PRO A 53 -14.47 3.40 2.35
CA PRO A 53 -15.84 3.90 2.19
C PRO A 53 -16.63 4.02 3.49
N TYR A 54 -16.05 3.66 4.64
CA TYR A 54 -16.77 3.46 5.91
C TYR A 54 -17.06 4.74 6.69
N TRP A 55 -16.15 5.74 6.60
CA TRP A 55 -16.24 7.04 7.28
C TRP A 55 -16.59 6.94 8.77
N ASN A 56 -15.91 6.01 9.49
CA ASN A 56 -16.14 5.77 10.91
C ASN A 56 -14.96 6.29 11.75
N PRO A 57 -15.04 7.51 12.32
CA PRO A 57 -13.96 8.09 13.13
C PRO A 57 -13.79 7.43 14.50
N TYR A 58 -14.78 6.63 14.92
CA TYR A 58 -14.77 5.95 16.23
C TYR A 58 -14.22 4.53 16.17
N ALA A 59 -14.06 3.95 14.96
CA ALA A 59 -13.41 2.66 14.80
C ALA A 59 -11.99 2.69 15.40
N ARG A 60 -11.55 1.58 15.94
CA ARG A 60 -10.19 1.41 16.49
C ARG A 60 -9.57 0.13 15.94
N GLY A 61 -8.23 0.08 15.99
CA GLY A 61 -7.47 -1.08 15.57
C GLY A 61 -7.99 -2.34 16.23
N THR A 62 -8.22 -3.38 15.44
CA THR A 62 -8.79 -4.65 15.90
C THR A 62 -8.00 -5.79 15.28
N VAL A 63 -7.73 -6.81 16.09
CA VAL A 63 -7.14 -8.08 15.64
C VAL A 63 -8.14 -9.19 15.94
N VAL A 64 -8.45 -10.00 14.94
CA VAL A 64 -9.35 -11.15 15.06
C VAL A 64 -8.66 -12.43 14.61
N GLY A 65 -9.20 -13.58 15.00
CA GLY A 65 -8.69 -14.88 14.57
C GLY A 65 -7.45 -15.37 15.29
N LEU A 66 -7.02 -14.74 16.39
CA LEU A 66 -5.89 -15.20 17.18
C LEU A 66 -6.19 -16.56 17.84
N THR A 67 -5.34 -17.54 17.54
CA THR A 67 -5.33 -18.85 18.18
C THR A 67 -3.94 -19.10 18.76
N ARG A 68 -3.78 -20.20 19.52
CA ARG A 68 -2.47 -20.62 20.02
C ARG A 68 -1.46 -20.92 18.90
N GLY A 69 -1.94 -21.22 17.69
CA GLY A 69 -1.09 -21.46 16.51
C GLY A 69 -0.63 -20.19 15.80
N ALA A 70 -1.19 -19.02 16.15
CA ALA A 70 -0.77 -17.77 15.54
C ALA A 70 0.61 -17.36 16.08
N SER A 71 1.55 -17.10 15.17
CA SER A 71 2.91 -16.63 15.48
C SER A 71 3.09 -15.16 15.09
N LYS A 72 4.26 -14.63 15.41
CA LYS A 72 4.65 -13.27 15.01
C LYS A 72 4.60 -13.07 13.49
N GLU A 73 5.00 -14.06 12.73
CA GLU A 73 5.04 -14.06 11.28
C GLU A 73 3.64 -13.90 10.68
N HIS A 74 2.66 -14.65 11.21
CA HIS A 74 1.26 -14.53 10.83
C HIS A 74 0.70 -13.14 11.13
N PHE A 75 1.07 -12.56 12.27
CA PHE A 75 0.65 -11.21 12.64
C PHE A 75 1.22 -10.14 11.72
N ILE A 76 2.52 -10.24 11.38
CA ILE A 76 3.18 -9.31 10.46
C ILE A 76 2.59 -9.43 9.06
N ARG A 77 2.36 -10.67 8.59
CA ARG A 77 1.70 -10.93 7.29
C ARG A 77 0.29 -10.33 7.25
N ALA A 78 -0.53 -10.57 8.26
CA ALA A 78 -1.87 -10.00 8.36
C ALA A 78 -1.86 -8.47 8.36
N SER A 79 -0.81 -7.84 8.94
CA SER A 79 -0.64 -6.39 8.89
C SER A 79 -0.35 -5.89 7.47
N LEU A 80 0.46 -6.59 6.68
CA LEU A 80 0.69 -6.26 5.27
C LEU A 80 -0.59 -6.46 4.45
N GLU A 81 -1.24 -7.60 4.60
CA GLU A 81 -2.50 -7.91 3.89
C GLU A 81 -3.60 -6.89 4.19
N SER A 82 -3.65 -6.34 5.42
CA SER A 82 -4.62 -5.31 5.81
C SER A 82 -4.54 -4.04 4.98
N VAL A 83 -3.36 -3.69 4.49
CA VAL A 83 -3.17 -2.54 3.58
C VAL A 83 -3.82 -2.82 2.22
N ALA A 84 -3.63 -4.03 1.70
CA ALA A 84 -4.21 -4.43 0.43
C ALA A 84 -5.74 -4.51 0.49
N TYR A 85 -6.30 -5.04 1.58
CA TYR A 85 -7.76 -5.07 1.77
C TYR A 85 -8.37 -3.66 1.80
N GLN A 86 -7.78 -2.73 2.54
CA GLN A 86 -8.26 -1.34 2.56
C GLN A 86 -8.17 -0.67 1.19
N THR A 87 -7.09 -0.92 0.46
CA THR A 87 -6.92 -0.41 -0.92
C THR A 87 -7.99 -0.98 -1.83
N TYR A 88 -8.30 -2.28 -1.72
CA TYR A 88 -9.38 -2.92 -2.47
C TYR A 88 -10.72 -2.25 -2.21
N ASP A 89 -11.08 -2.03 -0.94
CA ASP A 89 -12.36 -1.41 -0.56
C ASP A 89 -12.51 0.00 -1.16
N VAL A 90 -11.44 0.80 -1.10
CA VAL A 90 -11.41 2.15 -1.70
C VAL A 90 -11.54 2.07 -3.22
N LEU A 91 -10.80 1.19 -3.88
CA LEU A 91 -10.88 1.02 -5.34
C LEU A 91 -12.29 0.60 -5.78
N LYS A 92 -12.92 -0.34 -5.06
CA LYS A 92 -14.30 -0.77 -5.35
C LYS A 92 -15.31 0.36 -5.17
N ALA A 93 -15.16 1.17 -4.15
CA ALA A 93 -15.99 2.37 -3.97
C ALA A 93 -15.80 3.36 -5.14
N MET A 94 -14.55 3.61 -5.55
CA MET A 94 -14.24 4.50 -6.67
C MET A 94 -14.77 3.97 -8.00
N GLU A 95 -14.67 2.66 -8.26
CA GLU A 95 -15.26 2.00 -9.43
C GLU A 95 -16.78 2.16 -9.46
N SER A 96 -17.42 1.96 -8.30
CA SER A 96 -18.88 2.13 -8.15
C SER A 96 -19.32 3.56 -8.43
N ASP A 97 -18.59 4.55 -7.92
CA ASP A 97 -18.92 5.96 -8.08
C ASP A 97 -18.71 6.47 -9.51
N THR A 98 -17.69 5.96 -10.19
CA THR A 98 -17.32 6.43 -11.54
C THR A 98 -17.92 5.61 -12.67
N GLY A 99 -18.35 4.39 -12.40
CA GLY A 99 -18.74 3.42 -13.43
C GLY A 99 -17.56 2.91 -14.28
N HIS A 100 -16.32 3.20 -13.90
CA HIS A 100 -15.11 2.79 -14.62
C HIS A 100 -14.35 1.74 -13.82
N THR A 101 -13.91 0.67 -14.50
CA THR A 101 -13.05 -0.35 -13.90
C THR A 101 -11.58 0.07 -14.01
N VAL A 102 -10.83 -0.13 -12.92
CA VAL A 102 -9.39 0.13 -12.90
C VAL A 102 -8.67 -1.02 -13.62
N SER A 103 -8.06 -0.72 -14.77
CA SER A 103 -7.31 -1.70 -15.57
C SER A 103 -5.83 -1.84 -15.17
N GLU A 104 -5.29 -0.86 -14.47
CA GLU A 104 -3.91 -0.81 -14.01
C GLU A 104 -3.81 0.03 -12.75
N LEU A 105 -3.10 -0.46 -11.74
CA LEU A 105 -2.81 0.27 -10.51
C LEU A 105 -1.34 0.67 -10.46
N LYS A 106 -1.07 1.98 -10.53
CA LYS A 106 0.27 2.52 -10.31
C LYS A 106 0.48 2.81 -8.84
N VAL A 107 1.61 2.34 -8.31
CA VAL A 107 1.93 2.43 -6.88
C VAL A 107 3.27 3.13 -6.67
N ASP A 108 3.40 3.86 -5.56
CA ASP A 108 4.61 4.57 -5.18
C ASP A 108 4.76 4.69 -3.65
N GLY A 109 5.79 5.38 -3.21
CA GLY A 109 6.10 5.55 -1.80
C GLY A 109 6.73 4.32 -1.15
N GLY A 110 7.17 4.46 0.10
CA GLY A 110 7.96 3.46 0.80
C GLY A 110 7.31 2.09 0.94
N ALA A 111 5.99 2.01 1.10
CA ALA A 111 5.27 0.75 1.20
C ALA A 111 5.30 -0.07 -0.10
N SER A 112 5.38 0.61 -1.24
CA SER A 112 5.45 -0.04 -2.56
C SER A 112 6.77 -0.80 -2.80
N ALA A 113 7.80 -0.56 -1.98
CA ALA A 113 9.06 -1.29 -2.05
C ALA A 113 8.94 -2.76 -1.62
N ASN A 114 7.86 -3.12 -0.93
CA ASN A 114 7.59 -4.47 -0.45
C ASN A 114 6.93 -5.30 -1.57
N ASP A 115 7.67 -6.24 -2.14
CA ASP A 115 7.20 -7.06 -3.28
C ASP A 115 6.09 -8.04 -2.87
N PHE A 116 6.11 -8.54 -1.64
CA PHE A 116 5.01 -9.37 -1.11
C PHE A 116 3.70 -8.59 -1.09
N LEU A 117 3.72 -7.37 -0.54
CA LEU A 117 2.53 -6.52 -0.51
C LEU A 117 2.04 -6.18 -1.92
N MET A 118 2.95 -5.88 -2.84
CA MET A 118 2.57 -5.53 -4.22
C MET A 118 1.95 -6.70 -4.97
N GLN A 119 2.49 -7.91 -4.81
CA GLN A 119 1.89 -9.11 -5.41
C GLN A 119 0.52 -9.40 -4.78
N PHE A 120 0.43 -9.39 -3.45
CA PHE A 120 -0.85 -9.59 -2.75
C PHE A 120 -1.90 -8.54 -3.15
N GLN A 121 -1.46 -7.27 -3.35
CA GLN A 121 -2.32 -6.22 -3.87
C GLN A 121 -2.84 -6.53 -5.28
N ALA A 122 -1.98 -7.00 -6.18
CA ALA A 122 -2.38 -7.39 -7.53
C ALA A 122 -3.40 -8.54 -7.49
N ASP A 123 -3.16 -9.56 -6.66
CA ASP A 123 -4.03 -10.72 -6.49
C ASP A 123 -5.43 -10.31 -5.97
N ILE A 124 -5.49 -9.45 -4.94
CA ILE A 124 -6.75 -9.03 -4.33
C ILE A 124 -7.59 -8.13 -5.24
N VAL A 125 -6.94 -7.18 -5.93
CA VAL A 125 -7.68 -6.28 -6.85
C VAL A 125 -7.91 -6.91 -8.23
N ASN A 126 -7.28 -8.04 -8.50
CA ASN A 126 -7.29 -8.73 -9.80
C ASN A 126 -6.93 -7.76 -10.95
N THR A 127 -5.86 -6.99 -10.75
CA THR A 127 -5.44 -5.93 -11.66
C THR A 127 -3.91 -5.80 -11.60
N GLN A 128 -3.28 -5.55 -12.74
CA GLN A 128 -1.84 -5.36 -12.79
C GLN A 128 -1.42 -4.16 -11.93
N VAL A 129 -0.47 -4.40 -11.02
CA VAL A 129 0.18 -3.37 -10.20
C VAL A 129 1.53 -3.02 -10.81
N ARG A 130 1.79 -1.73 -11.05
CA ARG A 130 3.05 -1.23 -11.61
C ARG A 130 3.72 -0.26 -10.66
N ARG A 131 4.96 -0.57 -10.32
CA ARG A 131 5.83 0.27 -9.51
C ARG A 131 6.89 0.93 -10.40
N PRO A 132 7.07 2.27 -10.33
CA PRO A 132 8.13 2.95 -11.07
C PRO A 132 9.51 2.60 -10.51
N ALA A 133 10.56 2.83 -11.31
CA ALA A 133 11.95 2.67 -10.87
C ALA A 133 12.30 3.62 -9.71
N CYS A 134 11.79 4.85 -9.75
CA CYS A 134 11.87 5.79 -8.64
C CYS A 134 10.54 5.79 -7.87
N ILE A 135 10.54 5.30 -6.64
CA ILE A 135 9.34 5.21 -5.79
C ILE A 135 9.03 6.51 -5.03
N GLU A 136 9.95 7.47 -4.99
CA GLU A 136 9.76 8.78 -4.34
C GLU A 136 9.13 9.79 -5.31
N THR A 137 7.95 9.47 -5.84
CA THR A 137 7.31 10.22 -6.92
C THR A 137 6.84 11.60 -6.48
N THR A 138 6.54 11.80 -5.20
CA THR A 138 6.18 13.13 -4.67
C THR A 138 7.34 14.11 -4.79
N ALA A 139 8.54 13.71 -4.36
CA ALA A 139 9.74 14.53 -4.48
C ALA A 139 10.12 14.74 -5.96
N LEU A 140 10.00 13.68 -6.77
CA LEU A 140 10.25 13.74 -8.20
C LEU A 140 9.28 14.68 -8.92
N GLY A 141 8.00 14.67 -8.55
CA GLY A 141 6.98 15.58 -9.07
C GLY A 141 7.30 17.05 -8.77
N ALA A 142 7.72 17.35 -7.54
CA ALA A 142 8.17 18.70 -7.17
C ALA A 142 9.39 19.14 -8.00
N ALA A 143 10.37 18.23 -8.21
CA ALA A 143 11.53 18.50 -9.05
C ALA A 143 11.14 18.75 -10.52
N TYR A 144 10.20 17.99 -11.06
CA TYR A 144 9.68 18.20 -12.41
C TYR A 144 9.00 19.56 -12.56
N LEU A 145 8.17 19.96 -11.60
CA LEU A 145 7.50 21.27 -11.64
C LEU A 145 8.53 22.40 -11.57
N ALA A 146 9.54 22.29 -10.70
CA ALA A 146 10.62 23.27 -10.63
C ALA A 146 11.41 23.34 -11.94
N GLY A 147 11.74 22.20 -12.52
CA GLY A 147 12.48 22.12 -13.78
C GLY A 147 11.71 22.71 -14.97
N LEU A 148 10.38 22.53 -15.03
CA LEU A 148 9.52 23.21 -16.01
C LEU A 148 9.55 24.72 -15.81
N ALA A 149 9.47 25.19 -14.57
CA ALA A 149 9.44 26.62 -14.26
C ALA A 149 10.73 27.34 -14.68
N VAL A 150 11.89 26.69 -14.57
CA VAL A 150 13.18 27.26 -14.97
C VAL A 150 13.62 26.90 -16.40
N GLY A 151 12.77 26.15 -17.15
CA GLY A 151 13.05 25.78 -18.53
C GLY A 151 14.05 24.63 -18.71
N TYR A 152 14.30 23.81 -17.67
CA TYR A 152 15.13 22.62 -17.77
C TYR A 152 14.45 21.56 -18.66
N TRP A 153 13.15 21.33 -18.49
CA TRP A 153 12.28 20.61 -19.41
C TRP A 153 11.38 21.58 -20.16
N LYS A 154 11.20 21.37 -21.45
CA LYS A 154 10.38 22.24 -22.30
C LYS A 154 8.88 22.07 -22.06
N ASN A 155 8.46 20.84 -21.76
CA ASN A 155 7.05 20.49 -21.60
C ASN A 155 6.89 19.19 -20.79
N ARG A 156 5.63 18.82 -20.52
CA ARG A 156 5.29 17.60 -19.77
C ARG A 156 5.57 16.31 -20.55
N ASP A 157 5.69 16.35 -21.87
CA ASP A 157 5.94 15.15 -22.65
C ASP A 157 7.40 14.70 -22.48
N GLU A 158 8.37 15.65 -22.44
CA GLU A 158 9.76 15.34 -22.07
C GLU A 158 9.87 14.70 -20.67
N ILE A 159 9.02 15.11 -19.72
CA ILE A 159 8.99 14.51 -18.38
C ILE A 159 8.43 13.10 -18.44
N ARG A 160 7.41 12.83 -19.25
CA ARG A 160 6.82 11.49 -19.41
C ARG A 160 7.82 10.45 -19.90
N GLU A 161 8.78 10.88 -20.74
CA GLU A 161 9.85 10.00 -21.23
C GLU A 161 10.79 9.51 -20.12
N ASN A 162 10.86 10.21 -18.99
CA ASN A 162 11.67 9.81 -17.84
C ASN A 162 10.99 8.75 -16.97
N TRP A 163 9.70 8.48 -17.18
CA TRP A 163 8.99 7.48 -16.39
C TRP A 163 9.39 6.07 -16.84
N GLN A 164 9.94 5.29 -15.93
CA GLN A 164 10.36 3.91 -16.18
C GLN A 164 9.68 2.96 -15.20
N ILE A 165 9.24 1.81 -15.72
CA ILE A 165 8.73 0.72 -14.89
C ILE A 165 9.91 0.07 -14.17
N GLY A 166 9.86 0.01 -12.84
CA GLY A 166 10.81 -0.74 -12.03
C GLY A 166 10.38 -2.18 -11.81
N ALA A 167 9.10 -2.41 -11.54
CA ALA A 167 8.51 -3.74 -11.38
C ALA A 167 7.02 -3.75 -11.77
N ALA A 168 6.52 -4.93 -12.17
CA ALA A 168 5.11 -5.19 -12.41
C ALA A 168 4.71 -6.51 -11.73
N PHE A 169 3.50 -6.51 -11.16
CA PHE A 169 2.91 -7.64 -10.43
C PHE A 169 1.54 -7.95 -11.05
N ALA A 170 1.22 -9.24 -11.25
CA ALA A 170 -0.02 -9.71 -11.86
C ALA A 170 -0.41 -11.10 -11.34
#